data_e8bb76b08be3f6da1b07b40087bbe11d
#
_entry.id   e8bb76b08be3f6da1b07b40087bbe11d
#
_cell.length_a   1.000
_cell.length_b   1.000
_cell.length_c   1.000
_cell.angle_alpha   90.00
_cell.angle_beta   90.00
_cell.angle_gamma   90.00
#
_symmetry.space_group_name_H-M   'P 1'
#
loop_
_entity.id
_entity.type
_entity.pdbx_description
1 polymer ?
#
loop_
_entity_poly.entity_id
_entity_poly.type
_entity_poly.pdbx_seq_one_letter_code
_entity_poly.pdbx_strand_id
1 'polypeptide(L)'
;MAEEKSSGCSPESCSSCAHAGSCSSAKKDLKAPANPYSQVKKVIGVVSGKGGVGKSMVTASLARMMVQQGYSVGILDADITGPSIPKMYGVHGSAVGSEAGMFPCVAKDGTKIMSVNLLLEHESDPVIWRGPVIAGVVTQFWTDVMWGDLDFLFVDMPPGTGDVPLTVFQSLPVDGVVIVTSPQDLVQMIVEKAYNMAKKMNIPVLGLVENYSYLECPDCGKKISVFGESHIDEIAEKLGVEVLGKMPIDPKLAEIVEQEKFYEADNQYLKNRSEERRVGKECRSRW
;
A
#
# COMPACT_ATOMS: atom_id res chain seq x y z
N MET A 1 13.77 -49.48 22.24
CA MET A 1 13.32 -48.35 21.41
C MET A 1 13.35 -47.12 22.30
N ALA A 2 14.38 -46.31 22.13
CA ALA A 2 14.59 -45.10 22.91
C ALA A 2 13.97 -43.93 22.19
N GLU A 3 13.02 -43.25 22.85
CA GLU A 3 12.47 -41.97 22.39
C GLU A 3 13.50 -40.85 22.59
N GLU A 4 14.06 -40.34 21.51
CA GLU A 4 14.83 -39.11 21.51
C GLU A 4 13.87 -37.93 21.74
N LYS A 5 13.93 -37.37 22.94
CA LYS A 5 13.33 -36.07 23.26
C LYS A 5 14.11 -34.97 22.53
N SER A 6 13.54 -34.42 21.49
CA SER A 6 14.06 -33.17 20.88
C SER A 6 13.96 -32.02 21.88
N SER A 7 15.11 -31.58 22.39
CA SER A 7 15.19 -30.37 23.22
C SER A 7 14.81 -29.17 22.42
N GLY A 8 13.64 -28.56 22.71
CA GLY A 8 13.16 -27.36 22.03
C GLY A 8 14.07 -26.18 22.28
N CYS A 9 14.66 -25.62 21.21
CA CYS A 9 15.36 -24.34 21.27
C CYS A 9 14.34 -23.22 21.48
N SER A 10 14.59 -22.33 22.44
CA SER A 10 13.79 -21.10 22.60
C SER A 10 14.26 -20.03 21.61
N PRO A 11 13.38 -19.12 21.14
CA PRO A 11 13.75 -18.05 20.19
C PRO A 11 14.90 -17.15 20.67
N GLU A 12 15.08 -17.03 21.97
CA GLU A 12 16.13 -16.17 22.60
C GLU A 12 17.53 -16.79 22.53
N SER A 13 17.64 -18.11 22.35
CA SER A 13 18.93 -18.80 22.26
C SER A 13 19.49 -18.91 20.83
N CYS A 14 18.74 -18.48 19.82
CA CYS A 14 19.16 -18.60 18.41
C CYS A 14 20.24 -17.59 17.99
N SER A 15 20.32 -16.42 18.62
CA SER A 15 21.31 -15.38 18.28
C SER A 15 22.76 -15.72 18.68
N SER A 16 22.95 -16.69 19.59
CA SER A 16 24.27 -17.14 20.06
C SER A 16 24.60 -18.60 19.72
N CYS A 17 23.77 -19.23 18.86
CA CYS A 17 23.93 -20.64 18.51
C CYS A 17 25.01 -20.86 17.43
N ALA A 18 25.98 -21.72 17.71
CA ALA A 18 27.05 -22.06 16.75
C ALA A 18 26.56 -22.73 15.44
N HIS A 19 25.32 -23.19 15.38
CA HIS A 19 24.67 -23.80 14.21
C HIS A 19 23.55 -22.97 13.61
N ALA A 20 23.49 -21.65 13.87
CA ALA A 20 22.43 -20.75 13.40
C ALA A 20 22.22 -20.79 11.87
N GLY A 21 23.27 -21.02 11.09
CA GLY A 21 23.20 -21.08 9.63
C GLY A 21 22.65 -22.40 9.05
N SER A 22 22.53 -23.46 9.84
CA SER A 22 22.06 -24.80 9.40
C SER A 22 20.80 -25.26 10.12
N CYS A 23 20.27 -24.46 11.05
CA CYS A 23 19.10 -24.80 11.85
C CYS A 23 17.79 -24.64 11.05
N SER A 24 17.03 -25.72 10.85
CA SER A 24 15.74 -25.70 10.15
C SER A 24 14.64 -24.89 10.88
N SER A 25 14.83 -24.56 12.15
CA SER A 25 13.93 -23.73 12.95
C SER A 25 14.31 -22.24 12.98
N ALA A 26 15.44 -21.83 12.38
CA ALA A 26 15.75 -20.41 12.22
C ALA A 26 14.73 -19.78 11.26
N LYS A 27 14.01 -18.74 11.71
CA LYS A 27 13.15 -17.96 10.82
C LYS A 27 14.04 -17.37 9.74
N LYS A 28 14.00 -17.94 8.51
CA LYS A 28 14.63 -17.31 7.35
C LYS A 28 13.98 -15.95 7.15
N ASP A 29 14.78 -14.90 7.16
CA ASP A 29 14.33 -13.61 6.69
C ASP A 29 14.05 -13.75 5.20
N LEU A 30 12.77 -13.67 4.83
CA LEU A 30 12.30 -13.84 3.46
C LEU A 30 12.32 -12.53 2.69
N LYS A 31 12.75 -11.43 3.34
CA LYS A 31 12.78 -10.10 2.72
C LYS A 31 13.83 -10.05 1.63
N ALA A 32 13.37 -9.64 0.44
CA ALA A 32 14.25 -9.43 -0.70
C ALA A 32 15.13 -8.17 -0.47
N PRO A 33 16.40 -8.17 -0.89
CA PRO A 33 17.23 -6.98 -0.83
C PRO A 33 16.67 -5.93 -1.78
N ALA A 34 16.81 -4.66 -1.41
CA ALA A 34 16.50 -3.56 -2.33
C ALA A 34 17.55 -3.49 -3.46
N ASN A 35 17.16 -2.88 -4.59
CA ASN A 35 18.12 -2.54 -5.64
C ASN A 35 19.28 -1.71 -5.04
N PRO A 36 20.55 -1.97 -5.39
CA PRO A 36 21.71 -1.25 -4.84
C PRO A 36 21.68 0.27 -5.08
N TYR A 37 20.94 0.71 -6.11
CA TYR A 37 20.75 2.13 -6.44
C TYR A 37 19.47 2.73 -5.84
N SER A 38 18.89 2.06 -4.84
CA SER A 38 17.65 2.51 -4.18
C SER A 38 17.86 2.68 -2.68
N GLN A 39 17.48 3.85 -2.16
CA GLN A 39 17.38 4.13 -0.73
C GLN A 39 15.95 4.56 -0.42
N VAL A 40 15.14 3.64 0.05
CA VAL A 40 13.75 3.90 0.43
C VAL A 40 13.66 3.96 1.95
N LYS A 41 13.30 5.13 2.50
CA LYS A 41 13.24 5.31 3.95
C LYS A 41 12.04 4.60 4.56
N LYS A 42 10.88 4.63 3.87
CA LYS A 42 9.63 4.06 4.36
C LYS A 42 8.83 3.39 3.25
N VAL A 43 8.39 2.18 3.50
CA VAL A 43 7.52 1.40 2.61
C VAL A 43 6.16 1.23 3.27
N ILE A 44 5.12 1.78 2.64
CA ILE A 44 3.73 1.79 3.16
C ILE A 44 2.84 0.96 2.25
N GLY A 45 2.28 -0.12 2.79
CA GLY A 45 1.28 -0.90 2.09
C GLY A 45 -0.11 -0.25 2.19
N VAL A 46 -0.82 -0.15 1.09
CA VAL A 46 -2.23 0.24 1.08
C VAL A 46 -3.06 -0.99 0.72
N VAL A 47 -3.89 -1.42 1.65
CA VAL A 47 -4.63 -2.67 1.57
C VAL A 47 -6.13 -2.45 1.64
N SER A 48 -6.89 -3.34 1.05
CA SER A 48 -8.34 -3.38 1.21
C SER A 48 -8.83 -4.81 1.32
N GLY A 49 -9.84 -5.04 2.12
CA GLY A 49 -10.40 -6.38 2.29
C GLY A 49 -11.29 -6.83 1.12
N LYS A 50 -11.72 -5.91 0.23
CA LYS A 50 -12.48 -6.20 -1.00
C LYS A 50 -12.07 -5.25 -2.12
N GLY A 51 -12.39 -5.64 -3.36
CA GLY A 51 -12.23 -4.77 -4.53
C GLY A 51 -13.29 -3.66 -4.60
N GLY A 52 -13.01 -2.62 -5.39
CA GLY A 52 -13.97 -1.54 -5.67
C GLY A 52 -14.13 -0.49 -4.58
N VAL A 53 -13.33 -0.50 -3.51
CA VAL A 53 -13.37 0.53 -2.46
C VAL A 53 -12.56 1.80 -2.80
N GLY A 54 -11.95 1.85 -3.98
CA GLY A 54 -11.11 2.98 -4.40
C GLY A 54 -9.73 3.00 -3.73
N LYS A 55 -9.17 1.84 -3.41
CA LYS A 55 -7.85 1.66 -2.81
C LYS A 55 -6.76 2.46 -3.55
N SER A 56 -6.67 2.31 -4.88
CA SER A 56 -5.67 3.00 -5.71
C SER A 56 -5.84 4.52 -5.68
N MET A 57 -7.08 5.03 -5.61
CA MET A 57 -7.33 6.46 -5.42
C MET A 57 -6.81 6.95 -4.07
N VAL A 58 -7.00 6.17 -3.00
CA VAL A 58 -6.45 6.49 -1.67
C VAL A 58 -4.92 6.42 -1.70
N THR A 59 -4.33 5.42 -2.35
CA THR A 59 -2.88 5.30 -2.53
C THR A 59 -2.31 6.55 -3.23
N ALA A 60 -2.91 6.93 -4.35
CA ALA A 60 -2.52 8.12 -5.10
C ALA A 60 -2.69 9.42 -4.27
N SER A 61 -3.78 9.51 -3.49
CA SER A 61 -4.05 10.65 -2.61
C SER A 61 -3.01 10.78 -1.49
N LEU A 62 -2.63 9.67 -0.86
CA LEU A 62 -1.58 9.66 0.16
C LEU A 62 -0.22 10.06 -0.44
N ALA A 63 0.13 9.50 -1.60
CA ALA A 63 1.35 9.85 -2.32
C ALA A 63 1.37 11.34 -2.67
N ARG A 64 0.30 11.86 -3.26
CA ARG A 64 0.18 13.28 -3.61
C ARG A 64 0.31 14.20 -2.40
N MET A 65 -0.32 13.85 -1.28
CA MET A 65 -0.20 14.60 -0.02
C MET A 65 1.26 14.67 0.46
N MET A 66 2.03 13.60 0.34
CA MET A 66 3.45 13.59 0.72
C MET A 66 4.29 14.42 -0.23
N VAL A 67 4.03 14.36 -1.55
CA VAL A 67 4.70 15.23 -2.54
C VAL A 67 4.43 16.71 -2.24
N GLN A 68 3.20 17.09 -1.91
CA GLN A 68 2.84 18.46 -1.54
C GLN A 68 3.56 18.96 -0.28
N GLN A 69 3.99 18.04 0.59
CA GLN A 69 4.80 18.35 1.78
C GLN A 69 6.32 18.37 1.48
N GLY A 70 6.72 18.16 0.23
CA GLY A 70 8.12 18.23 -0.22
C GLY A 70 8.90 16.92 -0.06
N TYR A 71 8.22 15.78 0.14
CA TYR A 71 8.87 14.47 0.20
C TYR A 71 9.07 13.88 -1.20
N SER A 72 10.13 13.09 -1.37
CA SER A 72 10.33 12.23 -2.54
C SER A 72 9.49 10.96 -2.40
N VAL A 73 8.62 10.70 -3.38
CA VAL A 73 7.61 9.65 -3.29
C VAL A 73 7.66 8.72 -4.50
N GLY A 74 7.51 7.41 -4.24
CA GLY A 74 7.25 6.39 -5.25
C GLY A 74 5.92 5.68 -5.00
N ILE A 75 5.34 5.14 -6.06
CA ILE A 75 4.19 4.24 -6.01
C ILE A 75 4.55 2.96 -6.78
N LEU A 76 4.49 1.83 -6.07
CA LEU A 76 4.56 0.51 -6.64
C LEU A 76 3.14 -0.03 -6.75
N ASP A 77 2.63 -0.13 -7.99
CA ASP A 77 1.31 -0.68 -8.28
C ASP A 77 1.43 -2.22 -8.36
N ALA A 78 1.01 -2.87 -7.29
CA ALA A 78 0.99 -4.33 -7.16
C ALA A 78 -0.38 -4.94 -7.51
N ASP A 79 -1.38 -4.13 -7.89
CA ASP A 79 -2.68 -4.59 -8.36
C ASP A 79 -2.63 -4.90 -9.86
N ILE A 80 -2.01 -6.01 -10.20
CA ILE A 80 -1.77 -6.43 -11.59
C ILE A 80 -3.07 -6.71 -12.35
N THR A 81 -4.15 -7.03 -11.65
CA THR A 81 -5.43 -7.37 -12.27
C THR A 81 -6.25 -6.14 -12.69
N GLY A 82 -5.95 -4.98 -12.13
CA GLY A 82 -6.64 -3.73 -12.42
C GLY A 82 -5.71 -2.53 -12.21
N PRO A 83 -4.54 -2.51 -12.85
CA PRO A 83 -3.55 -1.46 -12.63
C PRO A 83 -4.11 -0.12 -13.10
N SER A 84 -4.25 0.81 -12.18
CA SER A 84 -4.89 2.11 -12.42
C SER A 84 -3.97 3.30 -12.17
N ILE A 85 -2.90 3.13 -11.42
CA ILE A 85 -2.00 4.22 -11.01
C ILE A 85 -1.34 4.93 -12.19
N PRO A 86 -0.74 4.25 -13.19
CA PRO A 86 -0.14 4.93 -14.33
C PRO A 86 -1.14 5.83 -15.07
N LYS A 87 -2.34 5.30 -15.36
CA LYS A 87 -3.41 6.04 -16.03
C LYS A 87 -3.85 7.26 -15.24
N MET A 88 -4.04 7.13 -13.92
CA MET A 88 -4.43 8.27 -13.08
C MET A 88 -3.43 9.43 -13.15
N TYR A 89 -2.14 9.13 -13.28
CA TYR A 89 -1.05 10.11 -13.35
C TYR A 89 -0.68 10.54 -14.78
N GLY A 90 -1.35 10.01 -15.81
CA GLY A 90 -1.03 10.27 -17.22
C GLY A 90 0.37 9.78 -17.59
N VAL A 91 0.78 8.67 -17.01
CA VAL A 91 2.05 8.02 -17.29
C VAL A 91 1.80 6.89 -18.28
N HIS A 92 2.28 7.08 -19.50
CA HIS A 92 2.13 6.15 -20.62
C HIS A 92 3.49 5.68 -21.11
N GLY A 93 3.51 4.56 -21.80
CA GLY A 93 4.71 3.98 -22.39
C GLY A 93 5.36 2.93 -21.53
N SER A 94 6.53 2.46 -21.98
CA SER A 94 7.22 1.35 -21.33
C SER A 94 8.33 1.83 -20.41
N ALA A 95 8.47 1.17 -19.27
CA ALA A 95 9.61 1.35 -18.39
C ALA A 95 10.91 0.99 -19.12
N VAL A 96 11.94 1.82 -18.98
CA VAL A 96 13.23 1.61 -19.65
C VAL A 96 14.13 0.77 -18.77
N GLY A 97 14.68 -0.30 -19.34
CA GLY A 97 15.67 -1.15 -18.68
C GLY A 97 17.11 -0.74 -18.98
N SER A 98 18.00 -1.05 -18.06
CA SER A 98 19.45 -0.97 -18.21
C SER A 98 20.11 -2.24 -17.65
N GLU A 99 21.41 -2.38 -17.81
CA GLU A 99 22.16 -3.50 -17.19
C GLU A 99 22.10 -3.48 -15.65
N ALA A 100 21.87 -2.29 -15.05
CA ALA A 100 21.77 -2.11 -13.60
C ALA A 100 20.36 -2.31 -13.05
N GLY A 101 19.34 -2.40 -13.90
CA GLY A 101 17.94 -2.54 -13.52
C GLY A 101 17.00 -1.68 -14.36
N MET A 102 15.77 -1.53 -13.91
CA MET A 102 14.72 -0.76 -14.58
C MET A 102 14.57 0.62 -13.95
N PHE A 103 14.30 1.64 -14.76
CA PHE A 103 13.93 2.95 -14.26
C PHE A 103 12.41 3.03 -14.04
N PRO A 104 11.96 3.57 -12.89
CA PRO A 104 10.54 3.88 -12.73
C PRO A 104 10.15 5.03 -13.66
N CYS A 105 8.92 5.04 -14.14
CA CYS A 105 8.39 6.19 -14.83
C CYS A 105 8.14 7.34 -13.85
N VAL A 106 8.33 8.58 -14.29
CA VAL A 106 8.21 9.76 -13.45
C VAL A 106 7.01 10.59 -13.89
N ALA A 107 6.06 10.82 -13.01
CA ALA A 107 4.94 11.70 -13.24
C ALA A 107 5.35 13.18 -13.21
N LYS A 108 4.48 14.09 -13.66
CA LYS A 108 4.79 15.53 -13.75
C LYS A 108 5.09 16.20 -12.41
N ASP A 109 4.59 15.66 -11.31
CA ASP A 109 4.87 16.16 -9.96
C ASP A 109 6.12 15.52 -9.31
N GLY A 110 6.84 14.68 -10.05
CA GLY A 110 8.03 13.98 -9.58
C GLY A 110 7.75 12.63 -8.92
N THR A 111 6.48 12.21 -8.80
CA THR A 111 6.14 10.88 -8.28
C THR A 111 6.71 9.79 -9.20
N LYS A 112 7.49 8.87 -8.63
CA LYS A 112 8.03 7.72 -9.36
C LYS A 112 7.03 6.57 -9.34
N ILE A 113 6.72 6.00 -10.49
CA ILE A 113 5.66 4.99 -10.64
C ILE A 113 6.22 3.75 -11.34
N MET A 114 5.90 2.58 -10.78
CA MET A 114 6.14 1.30 -11.41
C MET A 114 4.90 0.43 -11.32
N SER A 115 4.50 -0.13 -12.45
CA SER A 115 3.34 -1.01 -12.60
C SER A 115 3.61 -2.00 -13.72
N VAL A 116 2.92 -3.14 -13.70
CA VAL A 116 2.98 -4.14 -14.78
C VAL A 116 2.56 -3.55 -16.11
N ASN A 117 1.59 -2.65 -16.14
CA ASN A 117 1.14 -2.02 -17.38
C ASN A 117 2.26 -1.27 -18.12
N LEU A 118 3.28 -0.79 -17.39
CA LEU A 118 4.43 -0.12 -17.98
C LEU A 118 5.46 -1.09 -18.59
N LEU A 119 5.21 -2.41 -18.50
CA LEU A 119 6.02 -3.47 -19.10
C LEU A 119 5.32 -4.14 -20.29
N LEU A 120 4.05 -3.85 -20.52
CA LEU A 120 3.26 -4.42 -21.60
C LEU A 120 3.51 -3.65 -22.91
N GLU A 121 3.44 -4.35 -24.04
CA GLU A 121 3.50 -3.70 -25.37
C GLU A 121 2.27 -2.84 -25.61
N HIS A 122 1.11 -3.32 -25.16
CA HIS A 122 -0.15 -2.56 -25.20
C HIS A 122 -0.79 -2.56 -23.81
N GLU A 123 -1.21 -1.40 -23.33
CA GLU A 123 -1.86 -1.22 -22.01
C GLU A 123 -3.15 -2.04 -21.85
N SER A 124 -3.79 -2.41 -22.96
CA SER A 124 -5.01 -3.23 -23.00
C SER A 124 -4.76 -4.73 -22.99
N ASP A 125 -3.50 -5.17 -23.01
CA ASP A 125 -3.19 -6.59 -23.04
C ASP A 125 -3.56 -7.24 -21.69
N PRO A 126 -4.31 -8.36 -21.73
CA PRO A 126 -4.70 -9.02 -20.48
C PRO A 126 -3.51 -9.72 -19.83
N VAL A 127 -3.29 -9.40 -18.56
CA VAL A 127 -2.29 -10.10 -17.75
C VAL A 127 -2.94 -11.34 -17.14
N ILE A 128 -2.70 -12.51 -17.73
CA ILE A 128 -3.24 -13.78 -17.27
C ILE A 128 -2.17 -14.52 -16.45
N TRP A 129 -1.83 -13.99 -15.28
CA TRP A 129 -0.85 -14.60 -14.39
C TRP A 129 -1.48 -15.19 -13.15
N ARG A 130 -0.88 -16.25 -12.64
CA ARG A 130 -1.28 -16.89 -11.38
C ARG A 130 -0.60 -16.19 -10.20
N GLY A 131 -1.22 -16.28 -9.01
CA GLY A 131 -0.75 -15.63 -7.79
C GLY A 131 0.76 -15.68 -7.53
N PRO A 132 1.44 -16.84 -7.64
CA PRO A 132 2.90 -16.92 -7.44
C PRO A 132 3.72 -16.09 -8.43
N VAL A 133 3.28 -15.98 -9.69
CA VAL A 133 3.95 -15.14 -10.71
C VAL A 133 3.78 -13.67 -10.37
N ILE A 134 2.57 -13.28 -9.99
CA ILE A 134 2.26 -11.91 -9.56
C ILE A 134 3.15 -11.49 -8.40
N ALA A 135 3.25 -12.31 -7.38
CA ALA A 135 4.09 -12.06 -6.23
C ALA A 135 5.58 -11.96 -6.59
N GLY A 136 6.03 -12.79 -7.53
CA GLY A 136 7.40 -12.74 -8.08
C GLY A 136 7.68 -11.41 -8.77
N VAL A 137 6.76 -10.92 -9.60
CA VAL A 137 6.91 -9.63 -10.30
C VAL A 137 6.94 -8.45 -9.33
N VAL A 138 6.07 -8.44 -8.31
CA VAL A 138 6.10 -7.39 -7.28
C VAL A 138 7.43 -7.40 -6.53
N THR A 139 7.98 -8.58 -6.25
CA THR A 139 9.32 -8.71 -5.66
C THR A 139 10.40 -8.16 -6.61
N GLN A 140 10.32 -8.45 -7.92
CA GLN A 140 11.22 -7.88 -8.92
C GLN A 140 11.10 -6.36 -9.01
N PHE A 141 9.93 -5.77 -8.85
CA PHE A 141 9.79 -4.32 -8.78
C PHE A 141 10.50 -3.69 -7.56
N TRP A 142 10.71 -4.47 -6.52
CA TRP A 142 11.53 -4.05 -5.41
C TRP A 142 13.02 -4.25 -5.65
N THR A 143 13.44 -5.39 -6.22
CA THR A 143 14.85 -5.76 -6.39
C THR A 143 15.50 -5.12 -7.62
N ASP A 144 14.75 -4.95 -8.71
CA ASP A 144 15.31 -4.63 -10.03
C ASP A 144 15.02 -3.17 -10.43
N VAL A 145 14.04 -2.49 -9.78
CA VAL A 145 13.76 -1.08 -10.08
C VAL A 145 14.70 -0.16 -9.31
N MET A 146 15.33 0.76 -10.02
CA MET A 146 16.20 1.80 -9.46
C MET A 146 15.36 2.98 -8.96
N TRP A 147 14.80 2.83 -7.76
CA TRP A 147 13.96 3.86 -7.14
C TRP A 147 14.74 5.15 -6.80
N GLY A 148 16.08 5.06 -6.65
CA GLY A 148 16.89 6.15 -6.12
C GLY A 148 16.52 6.51 -4.68
N ASP A 149 16.72 7.76 -4.29
CA ASP A 149 16.39 8.22 -2.94
C ASP A 149 14.90 8.55 -2.84
N LEU A 150 14.17 7.81 -2.00
CA LEU A 150 12.78 8.03 -1.67
C LEU A 150 12.58 8.19 -0.17
N ASP A 151 11.76 9.16 0.21
CA ASP A 151 11.26 9.25 1.58
C ASP A 151 10.15 8.21 1.82
N PHE A 152 9.26 8.04 0.84
CA PHE A 152 8.14 7.09 0.92
C PHE A 152 7.97 6.30 -0.38
N LEU A 153 7.74 5.00 -0.23
CA LEU A 153 7.23 4.13 -1.30
C LEU A 153 5.88 3.58 -0.88
N PHE A 154 4.83 4.00 -1.56
CA PHE A 154 3.50 3.42 -1.37
C PHE A 154 3.34 2.19 -2.25
N VAL A 155 2.86 1.10 -1.66
CA VAL A 155 2.58 -0.14 -2.38
C VAL A 155 1.07 -0.32 -2.48
N ASP A 156 0.52 -0.13 -3.68
CA ASP A 156 -0.89 -0.36 -3.97
C ASP A 156 -1.14 -1.86 -4.10
N MET A 157 -1.65 -2.47 -3.03
CA MET A 157 -1.78 -3.92 -2.92
C MET A 157 -2.99 -4.43 -3.71
N PRO A 158 -2.97 -5.67 -4.22
CA PRO A 158 -4.19 -6.27 -4.75
C PRO A 158 -5.26 -6.41 -3.67
N PRO A 159 -6.55 -6.39 -4.04
CA PRO A 159 -7.64 -6.50 -3.07
C PRO A 159 -7.69 -7.85 -2.37
N GLY A 160 -8.19 -7.87 -1.14
CA GLY A 160 -8.36 -9.07 -0.35
C GLY A 160 -7.18 -9.41 0.56
N THR A 161 -7.26 -10.58 1.19
CA THR A 161 -6.28 -11.08 2.18
C THR A 161 -5.69 -12.43 1.73
N GLY A 162 -5.56 -12.62 0.41
CA GLY A 162 -5.07 -13.86 -0.19
C GLY A 162 -3.53 -13.96 -0.23
N ASP A 163 -3.05 -14.89 -1.06
CA ASP A 163 -1.62 -15.25 -1.13
C ASP A 163 -0.72 -14.11 -1.62
N VAL A 164 -1.22 -13.26 -2.54
CA VAL A 164 -0.39 -12.19 -3.12
C VAL A 164 -0.04 -11.12 -2.08
N PRO A 165 -1.00 -10.53 -1.33
CA PRO A 165 -0.68 -9.64 -0.22
C PRO A 165 0.26 -10.26 0.81
N LEU A 166 0.06 -11.53 1.17
CA LEU A 166 0.93 -12.22 2.12
C LEU A 166 2.36 -12.33 1.61
N THR A 167 2.55 -12.71 0.35
CA THR A 167 3.88 -12.83 -0.24
C THR A 167 4.57 -11.47 -0.34
N VAL A 168 3.85 -10.42 -0.73
CA VAL A 168 4.39 -9.05 -0.76
C VAL A 168 4.85 -8.63 0.64
N PHE A 169 4.05 -8.88 1.67
CA PHE A 169 4.44 -8.57 3.06
C PHE A 169 5.64 -9.40 3.55
N GLN A 170 5.85 -10.59 3.02
CA GLN A 170 7.02 -11.41 3.33
C GLN A 170 8.27 -10.93 2.59
N SER A 171 8.12 -10.49 1.34
CA SER A 171 9.24 -10.16 0.45
C SER A 171 9.69 -8.71 0.58
N LEU A 172 8.78 -7.76 0.81
CA LEU A 172 9.11 -6.33 0.94
C LEU A 172 9.25 -5.92 2.41
N PRO A 173 10.15 -4.98 2.73
CA PRO A 173 10.32 -4.44 4.08
C PRO A 173 9.23 -3.41 4.40
N VAL A 174 7.97 -3.85 4.48
CA VAL A 174 6.83 -2.97 4.74
C VAL A 174 6.88 -2.47 6.18
N ASP A 175 6.97 -1.15 6.37
CA ASP A 175 7.02 -0.48 7.67
C ASP A 175 5.64 -0.30 8.32
N GLY A 176 4.59 -0.27 7.51
CA GLY A 176 3.22 -0.15 8.01
C GLY A 176 2.18 -0.24 6.91
N VAL A 177 0.92 -0.39 7.30
CA VAL A 177 -0.19 -0.49 6.35
C VAL A 177 -1.30 0.50 6.66
N VAL A 178 -1.91 1.03 5.60
CA VAL A 178 -3.17 1.77 5.66
C VAL A 178 -4.27 0.86 5.12
N ILE A 179 -5.35 0.70 5.89
CA ILE A 179 -6.49 -0.13 5.48
C ILE A 179 -7.57 0.78 4.89
N VAL A 180 -7.95 0.50 3.66
CA VAL A 180 -8.99 1.24 2.92
C VAL A 180 -10.29 0.45 2.92
N THR A 181 -11.38 1.13 3.21
CA THR A 181 -12.74 0.58 3.22
C THR A 181 -13.76 1.56 2.66
N SER A 182 -15.01 1.16 2.59
CA SER A 182 -16.16 2.01 2.20
C SER A 182 -17.37 1.68 3.09
N PRO A 183 -18.31 2.62 3.34
CA PRO A 183 -19.46 2.40 4.23
C PRO A 183 -20.51 1.48 3.57
N GLN A 184 -20.24 0.19 3.55
CA GLN A 184 -21.14 -0.84 3.03
C GLN A 184 -21.25 -1.97 4.04
N ASP A 185 -22.29 -2.79 3.93
CA ASP A 185 -22.46 -3.95 4.80
C ASP A 185 -21.21 -4.84 4.81
N LEU A 186 -20.93 -5.46 5.97
CA LEU A 186 -19.78 -6.31 6.25
C LEU A 186 -18.43 -5.59 6.42
N VAL A 187 -18.39 -4.26 6.49
CA VAL A 187 -17.15 -3.47 6.66
C VAL A 187 -16.33 -3.95 7.85
N GLN A 188 -16.97 -4.16 9.00
CA GLN A 188 -16.30 -4.60 10.22
C GLN A 188 -15.50 -5.88 10.00
N MET A 189 -16.13 -6.94 9.46
CA MET A 189 -15.46 -8.23 9.22
C MET A 189 -14.30 -8.09 8.23
N ILE A 190 -14.45 -7.27 7.20
CA ILE A 190 -13.48 -7.07 6.14
C ILE A 190 -12.26 -6.32 6.68
N VAL A 191 -12.48 -5.25 7.45
CA VAL A 191 -11.41 -4.49 8.11
C VAL A 191 -10.69 -5.34 9.15
N GLU A 192 -11.43 -6.10 9.97
CA GLU A 192 -10.85 -7.02 10.95
C GLU A 192 -9.96 -8.09 10.29
N LYS A 193 -10.35 -8.63 9.13
CA LYS A 193 -9.50 -9.59 8.38
C LYS A 193 -8.18 -8.95 7.93
N ALA A 194 -8.23 -7.75 7.35
CA ALA A 194 -7.03 -7.03 6.92
C ALA A 194 -6.14 -6.66 8.12
N TYR A 195 -6.73 -6.20 9.21
CA TYR A 195 -6.04 -5.91 10.46
C TYR A 195 -5.34 -7.15 11.04
N ASN A 196 -6.06 -8.26 11.13
CA ASN A 196 -5.52 -9.52 11.65
C ASN A 196 -4.40 -10.08 10.76
N MET A 197 -4.48 -9.89 9.44
CA MET A 197 -3.42 -10.24 8.50
C MET A 197 -2.14 -9.43 8.82
N ALA A 198 -2.25 -8.11 8.87
CA ALA A 198 -1.12 -7.23 9.21
C ALA A 198 -0.50 -7.61 10.57
N LYS A 199 -1.34 -7.84 11.59
CA LYS A 199 -0.90 -8.26 12.92
C LYS A 199 -0.15 -9.60 12.90
N LYS A 200 -0.62 -10.60 12.15
CA LYS A 200 0.07 -11.89 12.00
C LYS A 200 1.44 -11.75 11.33
N MET A 201 1.59 -10.74 10.47
CA MET A 201 2.85 -10.44 9.79
C MET A 201 3.74 -9.49 10.61
N ASN A 202 3.32 -9.09 11.83
CA ASN A 202 3.98 -8.10 12.67
C ASN A 202 4.18 -6.75 11.98
N ILE A 203 3.25 -6.35 11.11
CA ILE A 203 3.27 -5.06 10.42
C ILE A 203 2.27 -4.13 11.15
N PRO A 204 2.70 -2.93 11.58
CA PRO A 204 1.82 -1.99 12.25
C PRO A 204 0.73 -1.47 11.30
N VAL A 205 -0.49 -1.34 11.80
CA VAL A 205 -1.58 -0.66 11.09
C VAL A 205 -1.52 0.82 11.46
N LEU A 206 -1.21 1.65 10.46
CA LEU A 206 -1.05 3.10 10.63
C LEU A 206 -2.40 3.79 10.82
N GLY A 207 -3.45 3.25 10.20
CA GLY A 207 -4.81 3.72 10.36
C GLY A 207 -5.76 3.21 9.27
N LEU A 208 -7.00 3.69 9.36
CA LEU A 208 -8.09 3.36 8.45
C LEU A 208 -8.44 4.57 7.60
N VAL A 209 -8.77 4.36 6.34
CA VAL A 209 -9.38 5.36 5.45
C VAL A 209 -10.70 4.83 4.94
N GLU A 210 -11.78 5.58 5.18
CA GLU A 210 -13.08 5.27 4.59
C GLU A 210 -13.28 6.12 3.33
N ASN A 211 -13.26 5.48 2.18
CA ASN A 211 -13.59 6.12 0.91
C ASN A 211 -15.08 5.97 0.59
N TYR A 212 -15.62 6.89 -0.21
CA TYR A 212 -17.07 6.97 -0.52
C TYR A 212 -17.95 7.14 0.72
N SER A 213 -17.43 7.81 1.75
CA SER A 213 -18.08 7.94 3.05
C SER A 213 -19.39 8.72 2.96
N TYR A 214 -19.46 9.74 2.12
CA TYR A 214 -20.63 10.57 1.89
C TYR A 214 -20.56 11.26 0.53
N LEU A 215 -21.69 11.79 0.07
CA LEU A 215 -21.79 12.75 -1.02
C LEU A 215 -22.11 14.11 -0.43
N GLU A 216 -21.40 15.16 -0.82
CA GLU A 216 -21.74 16.53 -0.44
C GLU A 216 -22.63 17.16 -1.53
N CYS A 217 -23.79 17.62 -1.15
CA CYS A 217 -24.71 18.30 -2.06
C CYS A 217 -24.06 19.60 -2.57
N PRO A 218 -23.93 19.80 -3.89
CA PRO A 218 -23.28 21.00 -4.43
C PRO A 218 -24.03 22.29 -4.14
N ASP A 219 -25.36 22.23 -3.91
CA ASP A 219 -26.20 23.41 -3.68
C ASP A 219 -26.23 23.87 -2.22
N CYS A 220 -26.24 22.94 -1.26
CA CYS A 220 -26.43 23.28 0.15
C CYS A 220 -25.37 22.74 1.10
N GLY A 221 -24.37 21.99 0.60
CA GLY A 221 -23.29 21.42 1.42
C GLY A 221 -23.74 20.30 2.36
N LYS A 222 -24.99 19.82 2.28
CA LYS A 222 -25.49 18.74 3.12
C LYS A 222 -24.78 17.42 2.75
N LYS A 223 -24.25 16.74 3.76
CA LYS A 223 -23.67 15.41 3.59
C LYS A 223 -24.76 14.36 3.54
N ILE A 224 -24.71 13.52 2.51
CA ILE A 224 -25.68 12.44 2.22
C ILE A 224 -24.92 11.11 2.28
N SER A 225 -25.32 10.23 3.19
CA SER A 225 -24.76 8.89 3.32
C SER A 225 -25.37 7.97 2.26
N VAL A 226 -24.74 7.90 1.09
CA VAL A 226 -25.23 7.14 -0.08
C VAL A 226 -25.26 5.63 0.18
N PHE A 227 -24.28 5.14 0.94
CA PHE A 227 -24.11 3.71 1.24
C PHE A 227 -24.46 3.34 2.69
N GLY A 228 -25.26 4.17 3.38
CA GLY A 228 -25.61 3.98 4.78
C GLY A 228 -24.71 4.79 5.72
N GLU A 229 -24.95 4.62 7.01
CA GLU A 229 -24.17 5.32 8.06
C GLU A 229 -22.77 4.70 8.20
N SER A 230 -21.79 5.56 8.46
CA SER A 230 -20.41 5.14 8.68
C SER A 230 -20.23 4.60 10.10
N HIS A 231 -19.70 3.39 10.22
CA HIS A 231 -19.32 2.76 11.49
C HIS A 231 -17.80 2.69 11.68
N ILE A 232 -17.03 3.41 10.83
CA ILE A 232 -15.57 3.30 10.84
C ILE A 232 -14.95 3.75 12.16
N ASP A 233 -15.53 4.75 12.83
CA ASP A 233 -15.01 5.25 14.11
C ASP A 233 -15.14 4.20 15.22
N GLU A 234 -16.27 3.51 15.29
CA GLU A 234 -16.50 2.40 16.24
C GLU A 234 -15.53 1.24 15.99
N ILE A 235 -15.29 0.92 14.72
CA ILE A 235 -14.34 -0.13 14.31
C ILE A 235 -12.92 0.28 14.68
N ALA A 236 -12.55 1.53 14.43
CA ALA A 236 -11.24 2.08 14.75
C ALA A 236 -10.97 2.04 16.25
N GLU A 237 -11.94 2.45 17.07
CA GLU A 237 -11.87 2.41 18.53
C GLU A 237 -11.69 0.96 19.03
N LYS A 238 -12.48 0.02 18.50
CA LYS A 238 -12.41 -1.40 18.85
C LYS A 238 -11.06 -2.02 18.54
N LEU A 239 -10.43 -1.63 17.41
CA LEU A 239 -9.15 -2.15 16.98
C LEU A 239 -7.96 -1.38 17.58
N GLY A 240 -8.20 -0.25 18.23
CA GLY A 240 -7.15 0.63 18.77
C GLY A 240 -6.31 1.29 17.66
N VAL A 241 -6.94 1.61 16.52
CA VAL A 241 -6.30 2.27 15.37
C VAL A 241 -6.99 3.61 15.09
N GLU A 242 -6.32 4.49 14.34
CA GLU A 242 -6.83 5.80 14.01
C GLU A 242 -7.59 5.81 12.67
N VAL A 243 -8.61 6.68 12.53
CA VAL A 243 -9.22 7.00 11.24
C VAL A 243 -8.45 8.16 10.62
N LEU A 244 -7.70 7.88 9.56
CA LEU A 244 -6.86 8.87 8.86
C LEU A 244 -7.67 9.81 7.98
N GLY A 245 -8.88 9.42 7.61
CA GLY A 245 -9.79 10.26 6.84
C GLY A 245 -11.04 9.56 6.36
N LYS A 246 -12.06 10.39 6.07
CA LYS A 246 -13.31 10.00 5.44
C LYS A 246 -13.42 10.78 4.13
N MET A 247 -13.22 10.09 3.00
CA MET A 247 -13.27 10.69 1.68
C MET A 247 -14.69 10.66 1.12
N PRO A 248 -15.20 11.75 0.56
CA PRO A 248 -16.50 11.76 -0.10
C PRO A 248 -16.46 11.06 -1.46
N ILE A 249 -17.64 10.84 -2.02
CA ILE A 249 -17.81 10.68 -3.47
C ILE A 249 -17.59 12.06 -4.07
N ASP A 250 -16.43 12.28 -4.68
CA ASP A 250 -16.05 13.58 -5.24
C ASP A 250 -16.01 13.52 -6.78
N PRO A 251 -17.01 14.13 -7.47
CA PRO A 251 -17.03 14.20 -8.93
C PRO A 251 -15.81 14.91 -9.53
N LYS A 252 -15.25 15.90 -8.83
CA LYS A 252 -14.06 16.62 -9.31
C LYS A 252 -12.83 15.73 -9.31
N LEU A 253 -12.69 14.92 -8.27
CA LEU A 253 -11.59 13.96 -8.18
C LEU A 253 -11.72 12.88 -9.27
N ALA A 254 -12.96 12.43 -9.56
CA ALA A 254 -13.23 11.50 -10.64
C ALA A 254 -12.88 12.13 -12.02
N GLU A 255 -13.23 13.40 -12.24
CA GLU A 255 -12.87 14.12 -13.46
C GLU A 255 -11.35 14.26 -13.65
N ILE A 256 -10.61 14.57 -12.59
CA ILE A 256 -9.15 14.63 -12.59
C ILE A 256 -8.54 13.27 -12.97
N VAL A 257 -9.10 12.18 -12.47
CA VAL A 257 -8.70 10.81 -12.83
C VAL A 257 -8.95 10.53 -14.32
N GLU A 258 -10.13 10.87 -14.82
CA GLU A 258 -10.46 10.70 -16.25
C GLU A 258 -9.59 11.56 -17.18
N GLN A 259 -9.17 12.75 -16.72
CA GLN A 259 -8.23 13.61 -17.41
C GLN A 259 -6.76 13.18 -17.26
N GLU A 260 -6.48 12.13 -16.50
CA GLU A 260 -5.13 11.61 -16.27
C GLU A 260 -4.19 12.64 -15.60
N LYS A 261 -4.75 13.49 -14.74
CA LYS A 261 -4.03 14.62 -14.10
C LYS A 261 -3.99 14.52 -12.58
N PHE A 262 -3.91 13.32 -12.03
CA PHE A 262 -3.95 13.15 -10.58
C PHE A 262 -2.80 13.89 -9.86
N TYR A 263 -1.71 14.18 -10.55
CA TYR A 263 -0.63 15.03 -10.06
C TYR A 263 -1.07 16.49 -9.75
N GLU A 264 -2.24 16.93 -10.23
CA GLU A 264 -2.84 18.24 -9.90
C GLU A 264 -3.88 18.15 -8.76
N ALA A 265 -4.25 16.96 -8.33
CA ALA A 265 -5.27 16.77 -7.32
C ALA A 265 -4.87 17.45 -6.00
N ASP A 266 -5.82 18.18 -5.42
CA ASP A 266 -5.74 18.69 -4.05
C ASP A 266 -6.73 17.92 -3.19
N ASN A 267 -6.21 16.93 -2.46
CA ASN A 267 -7.02 16.09 -1.61
C ASN A 267 -6.98 16.60 -0.17
N GLN A 268 -8.02 17.37 0.22
CA GLN A 268 -8.16 17.90 1.59
C GLN A 268 -8.80 16.90 2.57
N TYR A 269 -9.28 15.76 2.10
CA TYR A 269 -10.10 14.83 2.91
C TYR A 269 -9.28 13.94 3.83
N LEU A 270 -7.99 13.76 3.51
CA LEU A 270 -7.02 13.09 4.38
C LEU A 270 -6.33 14.06 5.34
N LYS A 271 -6.64 15.37 5.24
CA LYS A 271 -6.19 16.40 6.16
C LYS A 271 -7.26 16.61 7.22
N ASN A 272 -7.10 16.01 8.39
CA ASN A 272 -7.86 16.48 9.55
C ASN A 272 -7.21 17.80 10.00
N ARG A 273 -7.89 18.94 9.83
CA ARG A 273 -7.36 20.29 10.13
C ARG A 273 -6.83 20.47 11.56
N SER A 274 -7.27 19.63 12.49
CA SER A 274 -6.75 19.60 13.87
C SER A 274 -5.48 18.75 14.02
N GLU A 275 -5.08 17.97 13.01
CA GLU A 275 -4.06 16.92 13.10
C GLU A 275 -2.92 17.01 12.06
N GLU A 276 -2.86 18.11 11.26
CA GLU A 276 -1.73 18.38 10.35
C GLU A 276 -0.35 18.26 11.03
N ARG A 277 -0.32 18.38 12.35
CA ARG A 277 0.89 18.15 13.16
C ARG A 277 1.10 16.66 13.53
N ARG A 278 0.05 15.82 13.55
CA ARG A 278 0.16 14.43 13.99
C ARG A 278 0.58 13.51 12.86
N VAL A 279 -0.03 13.57 11.68
CA VAL A 279 0.39 12.72 10.55
C VAL A 279 1.83 13.02 10.15
N GLY A 280 2.26 14.27 10.11
CA GLY A 280 3.65 14.65 9.86
C GLY A 280 4.61 14.41 11.05
N LYS A 281 4.15 14.56 12.33
CA LYS A 281 4.99 14.37 13.53
C LYS A 281 4.95 12.95 14.07
N GLU A 282 3.83 12.26 14.02
CA GLU A 282 3.76 10.85 14.44
C GLU A 282 4.32 9.92 13.37
N CYS A 283 4.21 10.29 12.08
CA CYS A 283 5.10 9.71 11.09
C CYS A 283 6.59 9.96 11.43
N ARG A 284 6.97 11.07 12.02
CA ARG A 284 8.35 11.30 12.48
C ARG A 284 8.71 10.60 13.79
N SER A 285 7.75 10.27 14.66
CA SER A 285 8.01 9.69 15.98
C SER A 285 7.74 8.20 16.10
N ARG A 286 6.90 7.64 15.22
CA ARG A 286 6.70 6.19 15.09
C ARG A 286 7.51 5.57 13.96
N TRP A 287 8.32 6.39 13.29
CA TRP A 287 9.13 5.95 12.15
C TRP A 287 10.61 5.98 12.50
#